data_8c8932ea7d25ea84e4df9e56b4276197
#
_entry.id   8c8932ea7d25ea84e4df9e56b4276197
#
_cell.length_a   1.000
_cell.length_b   1.000
_cell.length_c   1.000
_cell.angle_alpha   90.00
_cell.angle_beta   90.00
_cell.angle_gamma   90.00
#
_symmetry.space_group_name_H-M   'P 1'
#
loop_
_entity.id
_entity.type
_entity.pdbx_description
1 polymer ?
#
loop_
_entity_poly.entity_id
_entity_poly.type
_entity_poly.pdbx_seq_one_letter_code
_entity_poly.pdbx_strand_id
1 'polypeptide(L)'
;RTDDDHYVIYTGGTTGMPKGVVWRHEDVFYALGGGVDAYTNERVTHGMQLAEKAAASEAPMVTLNAPPLMHGAAQWGALRFFFEGNTVVFVPKFSGEAIWDTVERDKVTTLVITGDAMARPLTEALEQFPDRWDLSSLFVLSSSAAIFSPSLKERLFELLPNIIIVDAIGSSESGMNGMVVQTKGETIVQSGGGPTVKAGRDAVVLDDDLNPLPAGTGQVGK
;
A
#
# COMPACT_ATOMS: atom_id res chain seq x y z
N ARG A 1 25.77 8.88 9.68
CA ARG A 1 24.73 7.85 9.48
C ARG A 1 25.38 6.64 8.86
N THR A 2 25.01 5.47 9.36
CA THR A 2 25.49 4.16 8.91
C THR A 2 24.31 3.25 8.59
N ASP A 3 24.57 2.14 7.91
CA ASP A 3 23.56 1.12 7.60
C ASP A 3 22.96 0.48 8.86
N ASP A 4 23.70 0.52 9.96
CA ASP A 4 23.32 -0.01 11.28
C ASP A 4 22.54 0.99 12.15
N ASP A 5 22.37 2.24 11.75
CA ASP A 5 21.50 3.18 12.45
C ASP A 5 20.06 2.63 12.48
N HIS A 6 19.33 2.92 13.54
CA HIS A 6 18.01 2.35 13.75
C HIS A 6 16.90 3.31 13.35
N TYR A 7 15.90 2.74 12.66
CA TYR A 7 14.59 3.31 12.49
C TYR A 7 13.61 2.60 13.42
N VAL A 8 12.88 3.35 14.23
CA VAL A 8 11.94 2.78 15.20
C VAL A 8 10.53 3.29 14.91
N ILE A 9 9.59 2.37 14.72
CA ILE A 9 8.17 2.66 14.60
C ILE A 9 7.41 2.06 15.76
N TYR A 10 6.58 2.86 16.43
CA TYR A 10 5.77 2.40 17.54
C TYR A 10 4.45 1.83 17.06
N THR A 11 4.06 0.68 17.60
CA THR A 11 2.76 0.04 17.35
C THR A 11 1.89 0.11 18.59
N GLY A 12 0.58 0.25 18.41
CA GLY A 12 -0.39 0.08 19.47
C GLY A 12 -0.40 -1.39 19.91
N GLY A 13 0.17 -1.68 21.09
CA GLY A 13 0.18 -3.04 21.62
C GLY A 13 -1.23 -3.53 21.94
N THR A 14 -1.55 -4.76 21.60
CA THR A 14 -2.84 -5.42 21.95
C THR A 14 -2.95 -5.71 23.46
N THR A 15 -1.86 -5.66 24.19
CA THR A 15 -1.76 -6.13 25.59
C THR A 15 -1.09 -5.13 26.54
N GLY A 16 -1.05 -3.83 26.23
CA GLY A 16 -0.43 -2.85 27.14
C GLY A 16 0.22 -1.66 26.45
N MET A 17 1.40 -1.25 26.94
CA MET A 17 2.13 -0.10 26.40
C MET A 17 2.54 -0.30 24.95
N PRO A 18 2.59 0.77 24.14
CA PRO A 18 3.12 0.71 22.78
C PRO A 18 4.52 0.11 22.74
N LYS A 19 4.79 -0.70 21.72
CA LYS A 19 6.09 -1.33 21.49
C LYS A 19 6.76 -0.71 20.27
N GLY A 20 8.07 -0.47 20.37
CA GLY A 20 8.89 -0.02 19.25
C GLY A 20 9.36 -1.20 18.41
N VAL A 21 8.99 -1.22 17.13
CA VAL A 21 9.58 -2.13 16.15
C VAL A 21 10.85 -1.48 15.63
N VAL A 22 11.98 -2.18 15.76
CA VAL A 22 13.31 -1.68 15.43
C VAL A 22 13.76 -2.28 14.10
N TRP A 23 14.10 -1.43 13.17
CA TRP A 23 14.67 -1.79 11.88
C TRP A 23 16.07 -1.18 11.74
N ARG A 24 17.02 -1.86 11.13
CA ARG A 24 18.24 -1.22 10.62
C ARG A 24 17.86 -0.36 9.40
N HIS A 25 18.57 0.74 9.18
CA HIS A 25 18.31 1.61 8.02
C HIS A 25 18.43 0.86 6.70
N GLU A 26 19.45 0.00 6.57
CA GLU A 26 19.62 -0.83 5.37
C GLU A 26 18.41 -1.74 5.14
N ASP A 27 17.96 -2.44 6.19
CA ASP A 27 16.86 -3.41 6.08
C ASP A 27 15.54 -2.73 5.71
N VAL A 28 15.23 -1.57 6.32
CA VAL A 28 14.01 -0.83 5.98
C VAL A 28 14.07 -0.28 4.55
N PHE A 29 15.24 0.14 4.08
CA PHE A 29 15.40 0.61 2.71
C PHE A 29 15.10 -0.49 1.69
N TYR A 30 15.68 -1.67 1.87
CA TYR A 30 15.46 -2.80 0.94
C TYR A 30 14.09 -3.44 1.10
N ALA A 31 13.54 -3.53 2.30
CA ALA A 31 12.24 -4.14 2.52
C ALA A 31 11.07 -3.22 2.15
N LEU A 32 11.21 -1.90 2.37
CA LEU A 32 10.08 -0.96 2.40
C LEU A 32 10.36 0.35 1.66
N GLY A 33 11.62 0.72 1.46
CA GLY A 33 12.03 2.03 0.97
C GLY A 33 12.31 2.12 -0.54
N GLY A 34 11.92 1.10 -1.33
CA GLY A 34 12.17 1.11 -2.78
C GLY A 34 13.57 0.66 -3.19
N GLY A 35 14.39 0.16 -2.26
CA GLY A 35 15.71 -0.42 -2.55
C GLY A 35 15.68 -1.71 -3.38
N VAL A 36 14.48 -2.23 -3.66
CA VAL A 36 14.26 -3.35 -4.57
C VAL A 36 13.31 -2.90 -5.68
N ASP A 37 13.68 -3.13 -6.91
CA ASP A 37 12.82 -2.84 -8.06
C ASP A 37 11.59 -3.77 -8.03
N ALA A 38 10.40 -3.20 -8.05
CA ALA A 38 9.15 -3.94 -7.90
C ALA A 38 8.83 -4.85 -9.13
N TYR A 39 9.44 -4.57 -10.29
CA TYR A 39 9.20 -5.33 -11.52
C TYR A 39 10.22 -6.43 -11.71
N THR A 40 11.52 -6.12 -11.52
CA THR A 40 12.62 -7.09 -11.71
C THR A 40 12.96 -7.86 -10.44
N ASN A 41 12.53 -7.35 -9.28
CA ASN A 41 12.90 -7.86 -7.96
C ASN A 41 14.42 -7.86 -7.69
N GLU A 42 15.13 -6.95 -8.36
CA GLU A 42 16.57 -6.75 -8.18
C GLU A 42 16.82 -5.64 -7.15
N ARG A 43 17.85 -5.83 -6.35
CA ARG A 43 18.30 -4.78 -5.42
C ARG A 43 19.06 -3.70 -6.17
N VAL A 44 18.84 -2.46 -5.79
CA VAL A 44 19.69 -1.35 -6.25
C VAL A 44 21.12 -1.56 -5.79
N THR A 45 22.08 -1.24 -6.65
CA THR A 45 23.51 -1.43 -6.38
C THR A 45 24.17 -0.23 -5.72
N HIS A 46 23.54 0.96 -5.85
CA HIS A 46 24.00 2.20 -5.21
C HIS A 46 22.85 3.21 -5.07
N GLY A 47 22.96 4.11 -4.11
CA GLY A 47 21.87 5.04 -3.78
C GLY A 47 21.47 6.00 -4.91
N MET A 48 22.38 6.31 -5.84
CA MET A 48 22.08 7.20 -6.98
C MET A 48 21.24 6.51 -8.07
N GLN A 49 21.20 5.19 -8.12
CA GLN A 49 20.46 4.44 -9.14
C GLN A 49 18.98 4.81 -9.17
N LEU A 50 18.34 5.02 -8.01
CA LEU A 50 16.94 5.46 -7.95
C LEU A 50 16.77 6.88 -8.50
N ALA A 51 17.70 7.79 -8.18
CA ALA A 51 17.67 9.16 -8.69
C ALA A 51 17.88 9.20 -10.22
N GLU A 52 18.78 8.37 -10.75
CA GLU A 52 19.02 8.24 -12.18
C GLU A 52 17.79 7.70 -12.90
N LYS A 53 17.13 6.69 -12.32
CA LYS A 53 15.87 6.13 -12.81
C LYS A 53 14.74 7.17 -12.77
N ALA A 54 14.64 7.94 -11.69
CA ALA A 54 13.66 9.01 -11.57
C ALA A 54 13.87 10.11 -12.63
N ALA A 55 15.11 10.53 -12.83
CA ALA A 55 15.46 11.54 -13.83
C ALA A 55 15.18 11.08 -15.28
N ALA A 56 15.23 9.78 -15.54
CA ALA A 56 14.93 9.21 -16.85
C ALA A 56 13.42 8.93 -17.06
N SER A 57 12.58 9.08 -16.03
CA SER A 57 11.15 8.81 -16.12
C SER A 57 10.43 9.94 -16.87
N GLU A 58 9.70 9.58 -17.92
CA GLU A 58 8.86 10.53 -18.69
C GLU A 58 7.49 10.78 -18.02
N ALA A 59 7.11 9.94 -17.07
CA ALA A 59 5.82 10.01 -16.39
C ALA A 59 5.99 9.79 -14.89
N PRO A 60 6.47 10.79 -14.13
CA PRO A 60 6.56 10.69 -12.68
C PRO A 60 5.17 10.52 -12.07
N MET A 61 5.06 9.61 -11.10
CA MET A 61 3.79 9.40 -10.40
C MET A 61 3.57 10.48 -9.33
N VAL A 62 2.30 10.77 -9.10
CA VAL A 62 1.84 11.60 -7.99
C VAL A 62 1.04 10.71 -7.05
N THR A 63 1.53 10.54 -5.83
CA THR A 63 0.86 9.71 -4.83
C THR A 63 0.26 10.55 -3.72
N LEU A 64 -0.99 10.24 -3.37
CA LEU A 64 -1.68 10.79 -2.21
C LEU A 64 -1.78 9.72 -1.13
N ASN A 65 -1.08 9.94 -0.01
CA ASN A 65 -1.15 9.06 1.15
C ASN A 65 -2.19 9.59 2.13
N ALA A 66 -3.40 9.03 2.09
CA ALA A 66 -4.50 9.44 2.96
C ALA A 66 -4.35 8.97 4.42
N PRO A 67 -3.77 7.79 4.74
CA PRO A 67 -3.58 7.38 6.11
C PRO A 67 -2.53 8.24 6.85
N PRO A 68 -2.66 8.40 8.18
CA PRO A 68 -1.70 9.15 8.97
C PRO A 68 -0.29 8.56 8.92
N LEU A 69 0.73 9.42 8.81
CA LEU A 69 2.15 9.02 8.74
C LEU A 69 2.70 8.36 10.02
N MET A 70 1.97 8.36 11.11
CA MET A 70 2.33 7.60 12.30
C MET A 70 2.21 6.08 12.09
N HIS A 71 1.49 5.64 11.05
CA HIS A 71 1.36 4.22 10.68
C HIS A 71 2.38 3.83 9.62
N GLY A 72 2.99 2.65 9.80
CA GLY A 72 4.06 2.14 8.92
C GLY A 72 3.67 2.13 7.46
N ALA A 73 2.50 1.61 7.12
CA ALA A 73 2.04 1.51 5.74
C ALA A 73 2.04 2.87 5.00
N ALA A 74 1.58 3.94 5.65
CA ALA A 74 1.58 5.28 5.07
C ALA A 74 2.99 5.87 5.01
N GLN A 75 3.77 5.72 6.10
CA GLN A 75 5.11 6.28 6.18
C GLN A 75 6.06 5.61 5.18
N TRP A 76 6.04 4.28 5.09
CA TRP A 76 6.89 3.54 4.16
C TRP A 76 6.48 3.77 2.70
N GLY A 77 5.17 3.85 2.44
CA GLY A 77 4.69 4.23 1.12
C GLY A 77 5.21 5.61 0.70
N ALA A 78 5.10 6.60 1.58
CA ALA A 78 5.63 7.95 1.32
C ALA A 78 7.14 7.94 1.08
N LEU A 79 7.93 7.28 1.94
CA LEU A 79 9.39 7.17 1.80
C LEU A 79 9.77 6.48 0.48
N ARG A 80 9.11 5.39 0.15
CA ARG A 80 9.33 4.68 -1.11
C ARG A 80 9.13 5.59 -2.31
N PHE A 81 7.99 6.29 -2.38
CA PHE A 81 7.70 7.19 -3.49
C PHE A 81 8.68 8.35 -3.57
N PHE A 82 9.18 8.88 -2.44
CA PHE A 82 10.25 9.87 -2.44
C PHE A 82 11.56 9.33 -3.01
N PHE A 83 11.97 8.13 -2.60
CA PHE A 83 13.19 7.51 -3.13
C PHE A 83 13.08 7.18 -4.62
N GLU A 84 11.90 6.85 -5.10
CA GLU A 84 11.61 6.62 -6.52
C GLU A 84 11.48 7.94 -7.33
N GLY A 85 11.66 9.10 -6.70
CA GLY A 85 11.60 10.41 -7.36
C GLY A 85 10.18 10.88 -7.70
N ASN A 86 9.17 10.26 -7.12
CA ASN A 86 7.77 10.60 -7.32
C ASN A 86 7.32 11.76 -6.42
N THR A 87 6.24 12.44 -6.81
CA THR A 87 5.61 13.46 -5.97
C THR A 87 4.74 12.82 -4.91
N VAL A 88 4.87 13.28 -3.66
CA VAL A 88 4.04 12.81 -2.54
C VAL A 88 3.18 13.95 -2.03
N VAL A 89 1.87 13.74 -1.99
CA VAL A 89 0.87 14.70 -1.56
C VAL A 89 0.23 14.21 -0.25
N PHE A 90 -0.07 15.14 0.63
CA PHE A 90 -0.76 14.89 1.89
C PHE A 90 -1.94 15.83 2.05
N VAL A 91 -2.98 15.35 2.73
CA VAL A 91 -4.11 16.17 3.16
C VAL A 91 -4.08 16.37 4.67
N PRO A 92 -4.29 17.59 5.16
CA PRO A 92 -4.25 17.88 6.59
C PRO A 92 -5.38 17.16 7.37
N LYS A 93 -6.52 16.94 6.72
CA LYS A 93 -7.68 16.30 7.30
C LYS A 93 -8.38 15.43 6.25
N PHE A 94 -8.62 14.19 6.60
CA PHE A 94 -9.31 13.25 5.73
C PHE A 94 -10.81 13.56 5.67
N SER A 95 -11.33 13.67 4.45
CA SER A 95 -12.75 13.54 4.09
C SER A 95 -12.82 13.11 2.63
N GLY A 96 -13.94 12.49 2.20
CA GLY A 96 -14.11 12.07 0.80
C GLY A 96 -13.91 13.24 -0.17
N GLU A 97 -14.55 14.38 0.09
CA GLU A 97 -14.41 15.56 -0.75
C GLU A 97 -12.98 16.11 -0.79
N ALA A 98 -12.31 16.24 0.38
CA ALA A 98 -10.94 16.78 0.43
C ALA A 98 -9.95 15.88 -0.32
N ILE A 99 -10.15 14.57 -0.30
CA ILE A 99 -9.34 13.63 -1.09
C ILE A 99 -9.58 13.85 -2.58
N TRP A 100 -10.85 13.88 -3.02
CA TRP A 100 -11.16 14.03 -4.45
C TRP A 100 -10.78 15.41 -5.00
N ASP A 101 -10.99 16.48 -4.23
CA ASP A 101 -10.49 17.84 -4.58
C ASP A 101 -8.95 17.83 -4.77
N THR A 102 -8.24 17.06 -3.94
CA THR A 102 -6.77 16.92 -4.04
C THR A 102 -6.37 16.06 -5.23
N VAL A 103 -7.09 14.96 -5.50
CA VAL A 103 -6.83 14.10 -6.67
C VAL A 103 -6.94 14.90 -7.96
N GLU A 104 -7.99 15.69 -8.10
CA GLU A 104 -8.20 16.55 -9.27
C GLU A 104 -7.14 17.64 -9.39
N ARG A 105 -6.93 18.41 -8.31
CA ARG A 105 -6.01 19.55 -8.29
C ARG A 105 -4.57 19.16 -8.60
N ASP A 106 -4.08 18.09 -7.94
CA ASP A 106 -2.68 17.69 -8.02
C ASP A 106 -2.43 16.58 -9.05
N LYS A 107 -3.48 16.18 -9.78
CA LYS A 107 -3.44 15.11 -10.79
C LYS A 107 -2.84 13.82 -10.24
N VAL A 108 -3.36 13.41 -9.08
CA VAL A 108 -2.91 12.21 -8.38
C VAL A 108 -3.11 10.97 -9.24
N THR A 109 -2.07 10.16 -9.36
CA THR A 109 -2.10 8.89 -10.09
C THR A 109 -2.31 7.68 -9.19
N THR A 110 -1.89 7.79 -7.93
CA THR A 110 -1.97 6.72 -6.92
C THR A 110 -2.55 7.26 -5.62
N LEU A 111 -3.68 6.70 -5.18
CA LEU A 111 -4.29 6.99 -3.89
C LEU A 111 -4.07 5.81 -2.94
N VAL A 112 -3.47 6.08 -1.78
CA VAL A 112 -3.26 5.09 -0.71
C VAL A 112 -4.30 5.31 0.38
N ILE A 113 -4.99 4.23 0.77
CA ILE A 113 -6.03 4.22 1.80
C ILE A 113 -5.84 3.08 2.80
N THR A 114 -6.70 3.02 3.80
CA THR A 114 -6.74 1.95 4.80
C THR A 114 -8.17 1.36 4.86
N GLY A 115 -8.41 0.33 4.07
CA GLY A 115 -9.64 -0.46 4.08
C GLY A 115 -10.94 0.32 3.99
N ASP A 116 -12.00 -0.30 4.48
CA ASP A 116 -13.38 0.23 4.42
C ASP A 116 -13.57 1.57 5.11
N ALA A 117 -12.82 1.82 6.18
CA ALA A 117 -12.93 3.06 6.95
C ALA A 117 -12.65 4.32 6.10
N MET A 118 -11.77 4.20 5.11
CA MET A 118 -11.47 5.27 4.17
C MET A 118 -12.20 5.10 2.85
N ALA A 119 -12.34 3.87 2.35
CA ALA A 119 -13.01 3.60 1.08
C ALA A 119 -14.49 4.06 1.10
N ARG A 120 -15.20 3.84 2.20
CA ARG A 120 -16.63 4.20 2.32
C ARG A 120 -16.89 5.70 2.13
N PRO A 121 -16.26 6.63 2.89
CA PRO A 121 -16.46 8.06 2.67
C PRO A 121 -16.06 8.54 1.27
N LEU A 122 -15.06 7.89 0.66
CA LEU A 122 -14.65 8.18 -0.73
C LEU A 122 -15.77 7.80 -1.71
N THR A 123 -16.33 6.61 -1.58
CA THR A 123 -17.44 6.12 -2.39
C THR A 123 -18.68 6.99 -2.22
N GLU A 124 -19.06 7.28 -0.97
CA GLU A 124 -20.22 8.13 -0.65
C GLU A 124 -20.10 9.54 -1.25
N ALA A 125 -18.88 10.12 -1.25
CA ALA A 125 -18.68 11.43 -1.86
C ALA A 125 -18.89 11.41 -3.38
N LEU A 126 -18.43 10.37 -4.08
CA LEU A 126 -18.66 10.22 -5.52
C LEU A 126 -20.14 10.00 -5.86
N GLU A 127 -20.87 9.26 -5.02
CA GLU A 127 -22.30 9.04 -5.18
C GLU A 127 -23.12 10.30 -4.90
N GLN A 128 -22.72 11.07 -3.91
CA GLN A 128 -23.40 12.31 -3.53
C GLN A 128 -23.19 13.44 -4.54
N PHE A 129 -22.02 13.48 -5.18
CA PHE A 129 -21.63 14.51 -6.11
C PHE A 129 -21.12 13.91 -7.44
N PRO A 130 -22.01 13.29 -8.23
CA PRO A 130 -21.61 12.71 -9.51
C PRO A 130 -21.04 13.78 -10.44
N ASP A 131 -19.99 13.42 -11.17
CA ASP A 131 -19.30 14.26 -12.15
C ASP A 131 -18.68 15.57 -11.61
N ARG A 132 -18.55 15.70 -10.27
CA ARG A 132 -17.97 16.90 -9.66
C ARG A 132 -16.47 17.01 -9.92
N TRP A 133 -15.75 15.90 -9.98
CA TRP A 133 -14.28 15.86 -10.06
C TRP A 133 -13.78 15.21 -11.35
N ASP A 134 -12.76 15.79 -11.96
CA ASP A 134 -11.95 15.12 -12.98
C ASP A 134 -10.92 14.18 -12.34
N LEU A 135 -11.26 12.90 -12.26
CA LEU A 135 -10.43 11.86 -11.69
C LEU A 135 -9.69 11.02 -12.74
N SER A 136 -9.59 11.52 -13.97
CA SER A 136 -8.97 10.82 -15.10
C SER A 136 -7.49 10.50 -14.90
N SER A 137 -6.80 11.23 -14.00
CA SER A 137 -5.42 10.96 -13.63
C SER A 137 -5.23 9.76 -12.70
N LEU A 138 -6.28 9.39 -11.95
CA LEU A 138 -6.20 8.32 -10.97
C LEU A 138 -6.17 6.95 -11.64
N PHE A 139 -5.08 6.22 -11.42
CA PHE A 139 -4.86 4.91 -12.01
C PHE A 139 -4.82 3.79 -10.96
N VAL A 140 -4.26 4.07 -9.77
CA VAL A 140 -4.11 3.07 -8.70
C VAL A 140 -4.83 3.51 -7.44
N LEU A 141 -5.65 2.62 -6.88
CA LEU A 141 -6.12 2.69 -5.50
C LEU A 141 -5.45 1.57 -4.71
N SER A 142 -4.55 1.92 -3.80
CA SER A 142 -3.85 0.96 -2.95
C SER A 142 -4.43 0.95 -1.55
N SER A 143 -4.70 -0.23 -1.00
CA SER A 143 -5.20 -0.41 0.36
C SER A 143 -4.35 -1.41 1.13
N SER A 144 -4.20 -1.18 2.43
CA SER A 144 -3.52 -2.09 3.35
C SER A 144 -3.99 -1.88 4.79
N ALA A 145 -3.48 -2.68 5.71
CA ALA A 145 -3.65 -2.57 7.17
C ALA A 145 -5.07 -2.76 7.71
N ALA A 146 -6.10 -2.76 6.90
CA ALA A 146 -7.48 -3.04 7.30
C ALA A 146 -8.24 -3.73 6.18
N ILE A 147 -9.36 -4.37 6.51
CA ILE A 147 -10.21 -5.06 5.55
C ILE A 147 -10.76 -4.05 4.52
N PHE A 148 -10.61 -4.40 3.26
CA PHE A 148 -11.25 -3.74 2.14
C PHE A 148 -12.26 -4.69 1.50
N SER A 149 -13.54 -4.47 1.80
CA SER A 149 -14.61 -5.40 1.44
C SER A 149 -14.85 -5.48 -0.07
N PRO A 150 -15.24 -6.68 -0.58
CA PRO A 150 -15.57 -6.86 -1.99
C PRO A 150 -16.62 -5.89 -2.48
N SER A 151 -17.66 -5.65 -1.69
CA SER A 151 -18.77 -4.76 -2.08
C SER A 151 -18.34 -3.31 -2.31
N LEU A 152 -17.41 -2.80 -1.49
CA LEU A 152 -16.86 -1.46 -1.71
C LEU A 152 -15.89 -1.41 -2.90
N LYS A 153 -15.12 -2.46 -3.14
CA LYS A 153 -14.27 -2.57 -4.33
C LYS A 153 -15.11 -2.59 -5.62
N GLU A 154 -16.15 -3.42 -5.66
CA GLU A 154 -17.08 -3.49 -6.78
C GLU A 154 -17.72 -2.12 -7.05
N ARG A 155 -18.18 -1.46 -5.98
CA ARG A 155 -18.78 -0.13 -6.09
C ARG A 155 -17.80 0.93 -6.60
N LEU A 156 -16.54 0.89 -6.15
CA LEU A 156 -15.50 1.78 -6.67
C LEU A 156 -15.17 1.49 -8.14
N PHE A 157 -15.16 0.23 -8.57
CA PHE A 157 -15.02 -0.12 -9.99
C PHE A 157 -16.19 0.33 -10.86
N GLU A 158 -17.40 0.46 -10.30
CA GLU A 158 -18.53 1.04 -11.03
C GLU A 158 -18.33 2.55 -11.26
N LEU A 159 -17.91 3.27 -10.20
CA LEU A 159 -17.71 4.72 -10.20
C LEU A 159 -16.42 5.15 -10.91
N LEU A 160 -15.37 4.33 -10.82
CA LEU A 160 -14.04 4.57 -11.36
C LEU A 160 -13.58 3.36 -12.19
N PRO A 161 -14.12 3.15 -13.38
CA PRO A 161 -13.95 1.91 -14.13
C PRO A 161 -12.53 1.64 -14.63
N ASN A 162 -11.66 2.64 -14.63
CA ASN A 162 -10.31 2.57 -15.18
C ASN A 162 -9.21 2.38 -14.11
N ILE A 163 -9.58 2.34 -12.83
CA ILE A 163 -8.58 2.11 -11.78
C ILE A 163 -8.24 0.64 -11.64
N ILE A 164 -7.05 0.38 -11.13
CA ILE A 164 -6.69 -0.91 -10.53
C ILE A 164 -6.70 -0.77 -9.01
N ILE A 165 -7.15 -1.82 -8.32
CA ILE A 165 -7.09 -1.89 -6.86
C ILE A 165 -5.96 -2.81 -6.48
N VAL A 166 -5.03 -2.31 -5.65
CA VAL A 166 -3.94 -3.08 -5.05
C VAL A 166 -4.27 -3.27 -3.57
N ASP A 167 -4.48 -4.49 -3.15
CA ASP A 167 -4.75 -4.83 -1.75
C ASP A 167 -3.56 -5.59 -1.18
N ALA A 168 -2.94 -5.05 -0.14
CA ALA A 168 -1.70 -5.55 0.42
C ALA A 168 -1.86 -5.92 1.89
N ILE A 169 -1.17 -6.97 2.30
CA ILE A 169 -1.05 -7.36 3.71
C ILE A 169 0.39 -7.22 4.17
N GLY A 170 0.55 -6.90 5.44
CA GLY A 170 1.84 -6.76 6.08
C GLY A 170 1.73 -6.43 7.55
N SER A 171 2.86 -6.32 8.20
CA SER A 171 2.95 -5.89 9.59
C SER A 171 4.11 -4.92 9.78
N SER A 172 4.12 -4.22 10.92
CA SER A 172 5.24 -3.33 11.27
C SER A 172 6.54 -4.10 11.45
N GLU A 173 6.46 -5.37 11.82
CA GLU A 173 7.59 -6.24 12.11
C GLU A 173 8.18 -6.90 10.87
N SER A 174 7.37 -7.17 9.85
CA SER A 174 7.77 -7.94 8.67
C SER A 174 7.74 -7.17 7.35
N GLY A 175 7.15 -5.96 7.36
CA GLY A 175 6.91 -5.23 6.12
C GLY A 175 5.75 -5.81 5.33
N MET A 176 5.84 -5.76 3.99
CA MET A 176 4.80 -6.26 3.09
C MET A 176 4.97 -7.77 2.87
N ASN A 177 3.96 -8.56 3.27
CA ASN A 177 3.97 -10.02 3.18
C ASN A 177 3.28 -10.56 1.92
N GLY A 178 2.45 -9.75 1.28
CA GLY A 178 1.78 -10.15 0.05
C GLY A 178 0.86 -9.07 -0.49
N MET A 179 0.48 -9.22 -1.75
CA MET A 179 -0.47 -8.32 -2.41
C MET A 179 -1.31 -9.07 -3.45
N VAL A 180 -2.45 -8.48 -3.78
CA VAL A 180 -3.24 -8.83 -4.95
C VAL A 180 -3.57 -7.56 -5.73
N VAL A 181 -3.51 -7.67 -7.04
CA VAL A 181 -3.94 -6.62 -7.97
C VAL A 181 -5.26 -7.07 -8.59
N GLN A 182 -6.23 -6.18 -8.62
CA GLN A 182 -7.58 -6.45 -9.09
C GLN A 182 -8.01 -5.39 -10.08
N THR A 183 -8.71 -5.81 -11.13
CA THR A 183 -9.32 -4.94 -12.13
C THR A 183 -10.82 -5.15 -12.20
N LYS A 184 -11.53 -4.21 -12.83
CA LYS A 184 -12.99 -4.32 -13.02
C LYS A 184 -13.35 -5.61 -13.74
N GLY A 185 -14.31 -6.35 -13.18
CA GLY A 185 -14.83 -7.60 -13.75
C GLY A 185 -14.08 -8.86 -13.30
N GLU A 186 -12.99 -8.74 -12.56
CA GLU A 186 -12.36 -9.89 -11.92
C GLU A 186 -13.13 -10.32 -10.67
N THR A 187 -13.19 -11.65 -10.44
CA THR A 187 -13.81 -12.18 -9.23
C THR A 187 -12.98 -11.82 -8.00
N ILE A 188 -13.57 -11.08 -7.08
CA ILE A 188 -12.93 -10.73 -5.81
C ILE A 188 -13.08 -11.90 -4.85
N VAL A 189 -12.00 -12.64 -4.64
CA VAL A 189 -11.97 -13.79 -3.72
C VAL A 189 -11.48 -13.34 -2.36
N GLN A 190 -12.30 -13.56 -1.34
CA GLN A 190 -11.90 -13.42 0.06
C GLN A 190 -12.16 -14.72 0.81
N SER A 191 -11.20 -15.14 1.62
CA SER A 191 -11.33 -16.31 2.49
C SER A 191 -10.93 -15.95 3.91
N GLY A 192 -11.65 -16.47 4.90
CA GLY A 192 -11.30 -16.27 6.30
C GLY A 192 -11.34 -14.81 6.80
N GLY A 193 -12.09 -13.92 6.13
CA GLY A 193 -12.27 -12.53 6.55
C GLY A 193 -11.21 -11.55 6.06
N GLY A 194 -10.28 -11.98 5.21
CA GLY A 194 -9.24 -11.14 4.60
C GLY A 194 -9.07 -11.40 3.10
N PRO A 195 -8.29 -10.55 2.40
CA PRO A 195 -8.01 -10.74 0.99
C PRO A 195 -7.17 -12.00 0.76
N THR A 196 -7.45 -12.70 -0.34
CA THR A 196 -6.55 -13.74 -0.84
C THR A 196 -5.43 -13.04 -1.61
N VAL A 197 -4.22 -13.08 -1.08
CA VAL A 197 -3.06 -12.40 -1.65
C VAL A 197 -2.03 -13.41 -2.14
N LYS A 198 -1.23 -13.02 -3.14
CA LYS A 198 0.01 -13.71 -3.44
C LYS A 198 1.01 -13.43 -2.32
N ALA A 199 1.51 -14.50 -1.71
CA ALA A 199 2.58 -14.37 -0.71
C ALA A 199 3.80 -13.66 -1.31
N GLY A 200 4.43 -12.80 -0.51
CA GLY A 200 5.71 -12.22 -0.84
C GLY A 200 6.79 -13.30 -0.97
N ARG A 201 7.91 -12.95 -1.59
CA ARG A 201 9.01 -13.90 -1.89
C ARG A 201 9.51 -14.67 -0.67
N ASP A 202 9.56 -13.99 0.47
CA ASP A 202 10.13 -14.52 1.71
C ASP A 202 9.05 -14.90 2.74
N ALA A 203 7.77 -14.97 2.30
CA ALA A 203 6.66 -15.41 3.14
C ALA A 203 6.37 -16.88 2.92
N VAL A 204 6.30 -17.64 4.01
CA VAL A 204 5.94 -19.06 4.02
C VAL A 204 4.84 -19.31 5.02
N VAL A 205 3.97 -20.29 4.74
CA VAL A 205 2.99 -20.77 5.69
C VAL A 205 3.57 -22.02 6.38
N LEU A 206 3.53 -22.05 7.71
CA LEU A 206 4.09 -23.15 8.51
C LEU A 206 2.97 -23.97 9.13
N ASP A 207 3.19 -25.27 9.31
CA ASP A 207 2.36 -26.12 10.15
C ASP A 207 2.59 -25.86 11.66
N ASP A 208 1.93 -26.60 12.52
CA ASP A 208 2.07 -26.45 13.97
C ASP A 208 3.47 -26.85 14.47
N ASP A 209 4.19 -27.69 13.74
CA ASP A 209 5.55 -28.12 14.01
C ASP A 209 6.61 -27.22 13.35
N LEU A 210 6.19 -26.09 12.78
CA LEU A 210 7.03 -25.08 12.10
C LEU A 210 7.68 -25.59 10.82
N ASN A 211 7.13 -26.61 10.15
CA ASN A 211 7.58 -27.02 8.83
C ASN A 211 6.83 -26.23 7.74
N PRO A 212 7.50 -25.83 6.65
CA PRO A 212 6.85 -25.16 5.54
C PRO A 212 5.76 -26.02 4.89
N LEU A 213 4.56 -25.49 4.75
CA LEU A 213 3.49 -26.11 4.00
C LEU A 213 3.67 -25.88 2.50
N PRO A 214 3.53 -26.92 1.67
CA PRO A 214 3.57 -26.76 0.23
C PRO A 214 2.44 -25.86 -0.29
N ALA A 215 2.76 -24.97 -1.24
CA ALA A 215 1.77 -24.11 -1.86
C ALA A 215 0.69 -24.91 -2.60
N GLY A 216 -0.56 -24.45 -2.53
CA GLY A 216 -1.68 -25.04 -3.27
C GLY A 216 -2.28 -26.31 -2.66
N THR A 217 -1.85 -26.75 -1.49
CA THR A 217 -2.40 -27.95 -0.81
C THR A 217 -3.76 -27.70 -0.15
N GLY A 218 -4.17 -26.45 0.03
CA GLY A 218 -5.38 -26.10 0.80
C GLY A 218 -5.21 -26.28 2.32
N GLN A 219 -4.04 -26.67 2.79
CA GLN A 219 -3.76 -26.75 4.21
C GLN A 219 -3.66 -25.38 4.82
N VAL A 220 -4.19 -25.24 6.04
CA VAL A 220 -4.15 -24.00 6.80
C VAL A 220 -2.98 -24.09 7.80
N GLY A 221 -2.18 -23.05 7.85
CA GLY A 221 -1.05 -22.95 8.78
C GLY A 221 -0.95 -21.54 9.39
N LYS A 222 0.20 -21.29 10.03
CA LYS A 222 0.55 -20.02 10.69
C LYS A 222 1.49 -19.19 9.83
#